data_62adc5972d68a915471745c4534ecf27
#
_entry.id   62adc5972d68a915471745c4534ecf27
#
_cell.length_a   1.000
_cell.length_b   1.000
_cell.length_c   1.000
_cell.angle_alpha   90.00
_cell.angle_beta   90.00
_cell.angle_gamma   90.00
#
_symmetry.space_group_name_H-M   'P 1'
#
loop_
_entity.id
_entity.type
_entity.pdbx_description
1 polymer ?
#
loop_
_entity_poly.entity_id
_entity_poly.type
_entity_poly.pdbx_seq_one_letter_code
_entity_poly.pdbx_strand_id
1 'polypeptide(L)'
;RDQPRSRGLGDVYKRQIVYNSNAYELPETLRMLSGLIDIFLPDLKYFDNRLGEKYSGVSKYFDYASEAIRAMFEMTGPAELDGSGQLRRGLIIRHLVLPWQWRDSCRCLDWIHETFSDQVYVSIMNQYMPLFKACRHPEINRPLTTLEYQKVVRHARNIGITKGFIQVGRTDSAKFIPHFDGDHVLSDKTDK
;
A
#
# COMPACT_ATOMS: atom_id res chain seq x y z
N ARG A 1 -6.44 54.71 15.67
CA ARG A 1 -7.39 53.65 15.28
C ARG A 1 -6.77 52.89 14.11
N ASP A 2 -5.98 51.90 14.39
CA ASP A 2 -5.39 51.02 13.38
C ASP A 2 -6.41 49.96 13.01
N GLN A 3 -6.84 49.98 11.74
CA GLN A 3 -7.62 48.88 11.19
C GLN A 3 -6.68 47.68 10.94
N PRO A 4 -7.08 46.46 11.28
CA PRO A 4 -6.28 45.30 10.95
C PRO A 4 -6.24 45.10 9.43
N ARG A 5 -5.05 45.16 8.86
CA ARG A 5 -4.80 44.80 7.46
C ARG A 5 -5.34 43.39 7.20
N SER A 6 -6.23 43.29 6.24
CA SER A 6 -6.68 42.01 5.71
C SER A 6 -5.46 41.18 5.33
N ARG A 7 -5.24 40.06 6.04
CA ARG A 7 -4.32 39.02 5.60
C ARG A 7 -4.81 38.56 4.24
N GLY A 8 -3.97 38.74 3.23
CA GLY A 8 -4.27 38.35 1.87
C GLY A 8 -4.71 36.87 1.81
N LEU A 9 -5.59 36.61 0.87
CA LEU A 9 -5.98 35.28 0.38
C LEU A 9 -4.76 34.58 -0.29
N GLY A 10 -3.75 34.31 0.50
CA GLY A 10 -2.49 33.74 0.01
C GLY A 10 -2.10 32.51 0.80
N ASP A 11 -2.90 31.48 0.79
CA ASP A 11 -2.49 30.08 0.85
C ASP A 11 -3.74 29.25 0.56
N VAL A 12 -4.07 29.16 -0.70
CA VAL A 12 -4.89 28.04 -1.18
C VAL A 12 -4.01 26.82 -0.96
N TYR A 13 -4.16 26.16 0.19
CA TYR A 13 -3.56 24.87 0.43
C TYR A 13 -3.95 23.97 -0.73
N LYS A 14 -3.01 23.67 -1.60
CA LYS A 14 -3.21 22.69 -2.66
C LYS A 14 -3.49 21.38 -1.95
N ARG A 15 -4.76 21.00 -1.89
CA ARG A 15 -5.17 19.71 -1.35
C ARG A 15 -4.59 18.63 -2.24
N GLN A 16 -3.91 17.66 -1.66
CA GLN A 16 -3.44 16.49 -2.38
C GLN A 16 -4.63 15.59 -2.71
N ILE A 17 -4.62 15.07 -3.93
CA ILE A 17 -5.60 14.06 -4.35
C ILE A 17 -4.94 12.70 -4.25
N VAL A 18 -5.50 11.86 -3.35
CA VAL A 18 -5.06 10.49 -3.12
C VAL A 18 -6.08 9.53 -3.71
N TYR A 19 -5.65 8.71 -4.65
CA TYR A 19 -6.49 7.71 -5.30
C TYR A 19 -6.25 6.32 -4.72
N ASN A 20 -7.24 5.79 -4.00
CA ASN A 20 -7.19 4.45 -3.40
C ASN A 20 -7.92 3.45 -4.29
N SER A 21 -7.25 2.34 -4.64
CA SER A 21 -7.75 1.36 -5.59
C SER A 21 -7.38 -0.07 -5.19
N ASN A 22 -8.17 -1.04 -5.67
CA ASN A 22 -7.83 -2.46 -5.60
C ASN A 22 -6.89 -2.92 -6.73
N ALA A 23 -6.43 -2.00 -7.55
CA ALA A 23 -5.56 -2.19 -8.71
C ALA A 23 -6.13 -3.06 -9.85
N TYR A 24 -7.35 -3.56 -9.75
CA TYR A 24 -7.99 -4.33 -10.83
C TYR A 24 -8.67 -3.36 -11.81
N GLU A 25 -7.85 -2.64 -12.57
CA GLU A 25 -8.27 -1.56 -13.46
C GLU A 25 -7.52 -1.61 -14.79
N LEU A 26 -8.14 -1.03 -15.81
CA LEU A 26 -7.52 -0.90 -17.13
C LEU A 26 -6.57 0.31 -17.14
N PRO A 27 -5.34 0.18 -17.65
CA PRO A 27 -4.41 1.31 -17.76
C PRO A 27 -4.97 2.50 -18.53
N GLU A 28 -5.79 2.27 -19.55
CA GLU A 28 -6.43 3.33 -20.34
C GLU A 28 -7.34 4.20 -19.47
N THR A 29 -8.12 3.56 -18.59
CA THR A 29 -9.01 4.27 -17.65
C THR A 29 -8.20 5.11 -16.67
N LEU A 30 -7.10 4.54 -16.14
CA LEU A 30 -6.22 5.27 -15.22
C LEU A 30 -5.57 6.48 -15.90
N ARG A 31 -5.14 6.36 -17.16
CA ARG A 31 -4.52 7.49 -17.88
C ARG A 31 -5.45 8.69 -18.06
N MET A 32 -6.77 8.50 -18.00
CA MET A 32 -7.73 9.61 -17.97
C MET A 32 -7.60 10.50 -16.72
N LEU A 33 -6.98 9.98 -15.65
CA LEU A 33 -6.71 10.70 -14.40
C LEU A 33 -5.33 11.37 -14.38
N SER A 34 -4.58 11.34 -15.50
CA SER A 34 -3.24 11.89 -15.58
C SER A 34 -3.24 13.38 -15.23
N GLY A 35 -2.31 13.77 -14.35
CA GLY A 35 -2.18 15.16 -13.87
C GLY A 35 -3.19 15.57 -12.79
N LEU A 36 -4.17 14.72 -12.45
CA LEU A 36 -5.16 14.98 -11.39
C LEU A 36 -4.78 14.35 -10.06
N ILE A 37 -4.10 13.21 -10.08
CA ILE A 37 -3.77 12.43 -8.90
C ILE A 37 -2.32 12.71 -8.47
N ASP A 38 -2.14 13.02 -7.20
CA ASP A 38 -0.81 13.22 -6.61
C ASP A 38 -0.24 11.90 -6.07
N ILE A 39 -1.06 11.11 -5.39
CA ILE A 39 -0.63 9.86 -4.77
C ILE A 39 -1.59 8.74 -5.12
N PHE A 40 -1.07 7.63 -5.63
CA PHE A 40 -1.83 6.40 -5.78
C PHE A 40 -1.58 5.44 -4.60
N LEU A 41 -2.67 4.80 -4.14
CA LEU A 41 -2.67 3.79 -3.09
C LEU A 41 -3.27 2.47 -3.62
N PRO A 42 -2.60 1.77 -4.56
CA PRO A 42 -3.09 0.50 -5.07
C PRO A 42 -2.90 -0.64 -4.07
N ASP A 43 -3.87 -1.57 -4.03
CA ASP A 43 -3.72 -2.85 -3.34
C ASP A 43 -3.16 -3.89 -4.31
N LEU A 44 -1.99 -4.45 -4.04
CA LEU A 44 -1.52 -5.67 -4.70
C LEU A 44 -1.87 -6.87 -3.80
N LYS A 45 -2.95 -7.58 -4.13
CA LYS A 45 -3.54 -8.60 -3.24
C LYS A 45 -2.95 -9.99 -3.42
N TYR A 46 -2.70 -10.38 -4.67
CA TYR A 46 -2.24 -11.71 -5.04
C TYR A 46 -1.21 -11.61 -6.15
N PHE A 47 -0.22 -12.48 -6.12
CA PHE A 47 0.68 -12.74 -7.24
C PHE A 47 0.14 -13.88 -8.12
N ASP A 48 -0.38 -14.94 -7.50
CA ASP A 48 -0.98 -16.06 -8.22
C ASP A 48 -2.43 -15.73 -8.62
N ASN A 49 -2.69 -15.68 -9.92
CA ASN A 49 -4.03 -15.42 -10.48
C ASN A 49 -5.10 -16.38 -9.95
N ARG A 50 -4.73 -17.63 -9.61
CA ARG A 50 -5.64 -18.62 -9.02
C ARG A 50 -6.17 -18.19 -7.66
N LEU A 51 -5.39 -17.45 -6.87
CA LEU A 51 -5.86 -16.87 -5.60
C LEU A 51 -6.86 -15.75 -5.83
N GLY A 52 -6.67 -14.95 -6.88
CA GLY A 52 -7.64 -13.93 -7.32
C GLY A 52 -8.99 -14.55 -7.68
N GLU A 53 -8.99 -15.64 -8.45
CA GLU A 53 -10.19 -16.40 -8.79
C GLU A 53 -10.84 -17.02 -7.54
N LYS A 54 -10.03 -17.66 -6.70
CA LYS A 54 -10.49 -18.37 -5.52
C LYS A 54 -11.12 -17.46 -4.46
N TYR A 55 -10.46 -16.35 -4.11
CA TYR A 55 -10.88 -15.52 -2.98
C TYR A 55 -11.65 -14.26 -3.37
N SER A 56 -11.42 -13.76 -4.58
CA SER A 56 -12.07 -12.53 -5.07
C SER A 56 -13.03 -12.76 -6.23
N GLY A 57 -13.03 -13.94 -6.84
CA GLY A 57 -13.88 -14.26 -7.99
C GLY A 57 -13.50 -13.52 -9.26
N VAL A 58 -12.24 -13.08 -9.38
CA VAL A 58 -11.72 -12.33 -10.53
C VAL A 58 -10.58 -13.09 -11.19
N SER A 59 -10.66 -13.24 -12.52
CA SER A 59 -9.63 -13.90 -13.31
C SER A 59 -8.46 -12.94 -13.58
N LYS A 60 -7.24 -13.52 -13.71
CA LYS A 60 -6.05 -12.76 -14.12
C LYS A 60 -5.79 -11.50 -13.27
N TYR A 61 -6.06 -11.59 -11.97
CA TYR A 61 -5.92 -10.44 -11.07
C TYR A 61 -4.54 -9.80 -11.15
N PHE A 62 -3.48 -10.61 -11.06
CA PHE A 62 -2.11 -10.10 -11.07
C PHE A 62 -1.75 -9.44 -12.40
N ASP A 63 -2.21 -10.00 -13.52
CA ASP A 63 -1.92 -9.45 -14.83
C ASP A 63 -2.46 -8.01 -14.93
N TYR A 64 -3.73 -7.80 -14.58
CA TYR A 64 -4.34 -6.46 -14.58
C TYR A 64 -3.73 -5.54 -13.50
N ALA A 65 -3.56 -6.05 -12.28
CA ALA A 65 -3.05 -5.24 -11.17
C ALA A 65 -1.62 -4.77 -11.43
N SER A 66 -0.77 -5.63 -11.97
CA SER A 66 0.62 -5.27 -12.29
C SER A 66 0.72 -4.21 -13.38
N GLU A 67 -0.11 -4.30 -14.44
CA GLU A 67 -0.18 -3.28 -15.48
C GLU A 67 -0.73 -1.95 -14.96
N ALA A 68 -1.81 -2.01 -14.15
CA ALA A 68 -2.39 -0.83 -13.54
C ALA A 68 -1.38 -0.10 -12.62
N ILE A 69 -0.67 -0.84 -11.78
CA ILE A 69 0.33 -0.26 -10.87
C ILE A 69 1.50 0.36 -11.65
N ARG A 70 1.95 -0.27 -12.74
CA ARG A 70 2.96 0.32 -13.63
C ARG A 70 2.46 1.62 -14.26
N ALA A 71 1.21 1.65 -14.75
CA ALA A 71 0.62 2.87 -15.30
C ALA A 71 0.48 3.98 -14.26
N MET A 72 0.11 3.66 -13.01
CA MET A 72 0.09 4.61 -11.90
C MET A 72 1.48 5.20 -11.62
N PHE A 73 2.53 4.34 -11.66
CA PHE A 73 3.91 4.80 -11.49
C PHE A 73 4.37 5.68 -12.65
N GLU A 74 4.04 5.35 -13.88
CA GLU A 74 4.34 6.19 -15.06
C GLU A 74 3.73 7.60 -14.94
N MET A 75 2.56 7.72 -14.32
CA MET A 75 1.87 9.00 -14.13
C MET A 75 2.45 9.86 -13.01
N THR A 76 2.94 9.25 -11.92
CA THR A 76 3.42 10.00 -10.74
C THR A 76 4.95 10.02 -10.62
N GLY A 77 5.64 9.05 -11.20
CA GLY A 77 7.08 8.88 -11.03
C GLY A 77 7.48 8.36 -9.64
N PRO A 78 8.77 8.47 -9.31
CA PRO A 78 9.30 8.13 -7.99
C PRO A 78 8.63 8.92 -6.86
N ALA A 79 8.63 8.34 -5.66
CA ALA A 79 8.08 8.97 -4.47
C ALA A 79 8.83 10.25 -4.10
N GLU A 80 8.10 11.36 -4.03
CA GLU A 80 8.61 12.69 -3.68
C GLU A 80 8.10 13.11 -2.30
N LEU A 81 9.03 13.46 -1.40
CA LEU A 81 8.71 13.99 -0.08
C LEU A 81 8.87 15.51 -0.07
N ASP A 82 8.09 16.19 0.78
CA ASP A 82 8.32 17.61 1.05
C ASP A 82 9.40 17.82 2.13
N GLY A 83 9.66 19.08 2.44
CA GLY A 83 10.64 19.47 3.46
C GLY A 83 10.31 18.99 4.88
N SER A 84 9.10 18.53 5.14
CA SER A 84 8.66 17.93 6.41
C SER A 84 8.69 16.41 6.40
N GLY A 85 9.07 15.77 5.29
CA GLY A 85 9.09 14.32 5.13
C GLY A 85 7.75 13.71 4.73
N GLN A 86 6.73 14.51 4.41
CA GLN A 86 5.43 14.02 3.95
C GLN A 86 5.47 13.70 2.47
N LEU A 87 4.85 12.58 2.07
CA LEU A 87 4.74 12.20 0.67
C LEU A 87 3.86 13.21 -0.09
N ARG A 88 4.43 13.82 -1.13
CA ARG A 88 3.75 14.79 -1.99
C ARG A 88 3.27 14.18 -3.29
N ARG A 89 4.01 13.25 -3.82
CA ARG A 89 3.71 12.61 -5.10
C ARG A 89 4.27 11.18 -5.11
N GLY A 90 3.62 10.27 -5.80
CA GLY A 90 4.15 8.92 -5.99
C GLY A 90 3.18 7.80 -5.67
N LEU A 91 3.74 6.62 -5.35
CA LEU A 91 3.02 5.39 -5.09
C LEU A 91 3.26 4.88 -3.67
N ILE A 92 2.18 4.41 -3.02
CA ILE A 92 2.26 3.53 -1.85
C ILE A 92 1.51 2.25 -2.20
N ILE A 93 2.24 1.18 -2.51
CA ILE A 93 1.64 -0.12 -2.82
C ILE A 93 1.29 -0.82 -1.51
N ARG A 94 0.01 -1.15 -1.33
CA ARG A 94 -0.47 -1.83 -0.12
C ARG A 94 -0.60 -3.32 -0.38
N HIS A 95 -0.14 -4.12 0.55
CA HIS A 95 -0.27 -5.56 0.51
C HIS A 95 -0.83 -6.10 1.83
N LEU A 96 -2.02 -6.73 1.78
CA LEU A 96 -2.64 -7.39 2.92
C LEU A 96 -2.19 -8.86 2.96
N VAL A 97 -1.46 -9.22 4.01
CA VAL A 97 -1.02 -10.60 4.19
C VAL A 97 -2.20 -11.48 4.59
N LEU A 98 -2.40 -12.58 3.85
CA LEU A 98 -3.45 -13.55 4.14
C LEU A 98 -2.89 -14.77 4.87
N PRO A 99 -3.70 -15.40 5.75
CA PRO A 99 -3.34 -16.67 6.37
C PRO A 99 -3.00 -17.72 5.32
N TRP A 100 -1.98 -18.55 5.57
CA TRP A 100 -1.45 -19.60 4.66
C TRP A 100 -0.81 -19.06 3.37
N GLN A 101 -1.03 -17.81 2.97
CA GLN A 101 -0.57 -17.28 1.68
C GLN A 101 0.72 -16.43 1.81
N TRP A 102 1.47 -16.58 2.89
CA TRP A 102 2.70 -15.80 3.10
C TRP A 102 3.73 -15.96 1.96
N ARG A 103 3.76 -17.14 1.26
CA ARG A 103 4.65 -17.33 0.11
C ARG A 103 4.22 -16.50 -1.10
N ASP A 104 2.93 -16.38 -1.34
CA ASP A 104 2.38 -15.51 -2.38
C ASP A 104 2.64 -14.04 -2.05
N SER A 105 2.51 -13.67 -0.77
CA SER A 105 2.89 -12.35 -0.27
C SER A 105 4.37 -12.03 -0.55
N CYS A 106 5.28 -12.98 -0.34
CA CYS A 106 6.69 -12.80 -0.68
C CYS A 106 6.89 -12.54 -2.17
N ARG A 107 6.20 -13.28 -3.05
CA ARG A 107 6.26 -13.07 -4.50
C ARG A 107 5.71 -11.70 -4.93
N CYS A 108 4.67 -11.20 -4.26
CA CYS A 108 4.21 -9.82 -4.45
C CYS A 108 5.32 -8.81 -4.15
N LEU A 109 6.02 -9.02 -3.02
CA LEU A 109 7.11 -8.12 -2.60
C LEU A 109 8.33 -8.21 -3.53
N ASP A 110 8.67 -9.44 -3.98
CA ASP A 110 9.73 -9.65 -4.97
C ASP A 110 9.43 -8.85 -6.25
N TRP A 111 8.21 -8.98 -6.78
CA TRP A 111 7.80 -8.25 -7.96
C TRP A 111 7.83 -6.72 -7.76
N ILE A 112 7.39 -6.21 -6.60
CA ILE A 112 7.45 -4.78 -6.30
C ILE A 112 8.90 -4.30 -6.32
N HIS A 113 9.79 -5.03 -5.63
CA HIS A 113 11.20 -4.66 -5.54
C HIS A 113 11.92 -4.73 -6.89
N GLU A 114 11.71 -5.80 -7.65
CA GLU A 114 12.28 -5.99 -8.99
C GLU A 114 11.80 -4.92 -9.98
N THR A 115 10.54 -4.47 -9.84
CA THR A 115 9.94 -3.52 -10.78
C THR A 115 10.29 -2.07 -10.46
N PHE A 116 10.27 -1.69 -9.18
CA PHE A 116 10.34 -0.28 -8.76
C PHE A 116 11.55 0.04 -7.90
N SER A 117 12.30 -0.96 -7.42
CA SER A 117 13.39 -0.76 -6.45
C SER A 117 12.92 0.11 -5.26
N ASP A 118 13.69 1.12 -4.88
CA ASP A 118 13.38 2.08 -3.81
C ASP A 118 12.58 3.31 -4.28
N GLN A 119 11.88 3.23 -5.42
CA GLN A 119 11.17 4.39 -5.98
C GLN A 119 9.74 4.53 -5.46
N VAL A 120 9.22 3.51 -4.77
CA VAL A 120 7.86 3.47 -4.22
C VAL A 120 7.87 3.13 -2.73
N TYR A 121 6.79 3.47 -2.02
CA TYR A 121 6.57 2.98 -0.67
C TYR A 121 5.76 1.68 -0.69
N VAL A 122 5.99 0.81 0.28
CA VAL A 122 5.26 -0.46 0.45
C VAL A 122 4.60 -0.50 1.82
N SER A 123 3.30 -0.75 1.88
CA SER A 123 2.57 -0.93 3.13
C SER A 123 2.20 -2.39 3.32
N ILE A 124 2.86 -3.07 4.25
CA ILE A 124 2.59 -4.48 4.58
C ILE A 124 1.60 -4.52 5.74
N MET A 125 0.37 -4.99 5.46
CA MET A 125 -0.74 -4.95 6.41
C MET A 125 -1.01 -6.32 7.02
N ASN A 126 -1.31 -6.36 8.32
CA ASN A 126 -1.66 -7.56 9.08
C ASN A 126 -3.14 -7.61 9.53
N GLN A 127 -3.94 -6.65 9.10
CA GLN A 127 -5.31 -6.44 9.56
C GLN A 127 -6.35 -7.34 8.87
N TYR A 128 -5.96 -8.56 8.47
CA TYR A 128 -6.90 -9.49 7.86
C TYR A 128 -7.93 -9.98 8.87
N MET A 129 -9.21 -9.88 8.51
CA MET A 129 -10.33 -10.46 9.24
C MET A 129 -11.12 -11.40 8.33
N PRO A 130 -11.43 -12.63 8.77
CA PRO A 130 -12.24 -13.56 7.99
C PRO A 130 -13.71 -13.11 7.99
N LEU A 131 -14.13 -12.44 6.91
CA LEU A 131 -15.48 -11.92 6.72
C LEU A 131 -16.12 -12.49 5.46
N PHE A 132 -17.43 -12.32 5.33
CA PHE A 132 -18.22 -12.70 4.15
C PHE A 132 -18.01 -14.16 3.72
N LYS A 133 -17.42 -14.37 2.55
CA LYS A 133 -17.21 -15.69 1.96
C LYS A 133 -15.98 -16.44 2.49
N ALA A 134 -15.22 -15.85 3.43
CA ALA A 134 -14.03 -16.49 4.02
C ALA A 134 -14.35 -17.84 4.65
N CYS A 135 -15.56 -18.03 5.20
CA CYS A 135 -16.04 -19.30 5.74
C CYS A 135 -16.04 -20.45 4.73
N ARG A 136 -16.03 -20.16 3.42
CA ARG A 136 -15.94 -21.15 2.35
C ARG A 136 -14.51 -21.63 2.08
N HIS A 137 -13.51 -20.99 2.70
CA HIS A 137 -12.10 -21.24 2.49
C HIS A 137 -11.40 -21.46 3.84
N PRO A 138 -11.40 -22.68 4.37
CA PRO A 138 -10.90 -23.00 5.73
C PRO A 138 -9.51 -22.44 6.01
N GLU A 139 -8.64 -22.37 5.01
CA GLU A 139 -7.26 -21.93 5.14
C GLU A 139 -7.17 -20.42 5.47
N ILE A 140 -8.13 -19.60 5.02
CA ILE A 140 -8.19 -18.17 5.34
C ILE A 140 -9.32 -17.83 6.32
N ASN A 141 -10.12 -18.81 6.77
CA ASN A 141 -11.20 -18.58 7.74
C ASN A 141 -10.66 -18.51 9.18
N ARG A 142 -9.61 -17.74 9.39
CA ARG A 142 -8.98 -17.48 10.67
C ARG A 142 -8.17 -16.18 10.61
N PRO A 143 -7.86 -15.57 11.75
CA PRO A 143 -6.91 -14.45 11.78
C PRO A 143 -5.52 -14.85 11.28
N LEU A 144 -4.78 -13.88 10.78
CA LEU A 144 -3.38 -14.03 10.45
C LEU A 144 -2.57 -14.24 11.74
N THR A 145 -1.63 -15.19 11.72
CA THR A 145 -0.72 -15.38 12.85
C THR A 145 0.46 -14.42 12.78
N THR A 146 0.99 -14.04 13.94
CA THR A 146 2.20 -13.22 14.03
C THR A 146 3.38 -13.87 13.29
N LEU A 147 3.51 -15.20 13.37
CA LEU A 147 4.59 -15.92 12.69
C LEU A 147 4.51 -15.79 11.16
N GLU A 148 3.30 -15.92 10.60
CA GLU A 148 3.10 -15.75 9.14
C GLU A 148 3.44 -14.33 8.71
N TYR A 149 2.97 -13.33 9.44
CA TYR A 149 3.28 -11.93 9.18
C TYR A 149 4.78 -11.64 9.26
N GLN A 150 5.43 -12.10 10.32
CA GLN A 150 6.88 -11.91 10.49
C GLN A 150 7.71 -12.55 9.38
N LYS A 151 7.26 -13.67 8.79
CA LYS A 151 7.94 -14.27 7.62
C LYS A 151 7.94 -13.29 6.45
N VAL A 152 6.81 -12.65 6.17
CA VAL A 152 6.68 -11.69 5.07
C VAL A 152 7.53 -10.44 5.34
N VAL A 153 7.46 -9.89 6.55
CA VAL A 153 8.27 -8.72 6.95
C VAL A 153 9.76 -9.01 6.86
N ARG A 154 10.18 -10.20 7.35
CA ARG A 154 11.60 -10.61 7.23
C ARG A 154 12.02 -10.73 5.78
N HIS A 155 11.17 -11.29 4.91
CA HIS A 155 11.44 -11.40 3.50
C HIS A 155 11.63 -10.01 2.86
N ALA A 156 10.71 -9.06 3.14
CA ALA A 156 10.83 -7.68 2.66
C ALA A 156 12.18 -7.04 3.01
N ARG A 157 12.64 -7.23 4.26
CA ARG A 157 13.95 -6.73 4.71
C ARG A 157 15.10 -7.40 3.97
N ASN A 158 15.03 -8.73 3.79
CA ASN A 158 16.09 -9.51 3.15
C ASN A 158 16.30 -9.14 1.68
N ILE A 159 15.23 -8.80 0.97
CA ILE A 159 15.31 -8.36 -0.45
C ILE A 159 15.65 -6.88 -0.59
N GLY A 160 15.74 -6.12 0.52
CA GLY A 160 16.17 -4.73 0.51
C GLY A 160 15.07 -3.69 0.37
N ILE A 161 13.81 -4.00 0.69
CA ILE A 161 12.74 -2.98 0.78
C ILE A 161 13.01 -2.12 2.01
N THR A 162 13.43 -0.86 1.79
CA THR A 162 13.74 0.11 2.84
C THR A 162 12.64 1.13 3.07
N LYS A 163 11.87 1.47 2.03
CA LYS A 163 10.73 2.41 2.10
C LYS A 163 9.44 1.64 2.33
N GLY A 164 9.03 1.48 3.58
CA GLY A 164 7.83 0.73 3.86
C GLY A 164 7.20 1.00 5.22
N PHE A 165 5.91 0.74 5.31
CA PHE A 165 5.13 0.79 6.54
C PHE A 165 4.81 -0.64 6.99
N ILE A 166 5.21 -0.97 8.21
CA ILE A 166 4.91 -2.25 8.84
C ILE A 166 3.93 -1.99 9.98
N GLN A 167 2.80 -2.69 9.95
CA GLN A 167 1.86 -2.60 11.06
C GLN A 167 2.39 -3.39 12.26
N VAL A 168 2.59 -2.69 13.38
CA VAL A 168 2.99 -3.29 14.66
C VAL A 168 1.75 -3.33 15.57
N GLY A 169 1.39 -4.51 16.08
CA GLY A 169 0.26 -4.69 17.01
C GLY A 169 -0.78 -5.69 16.53
N ARG A 170 -1.77 -5.98 17.43
CA ARG A 170 -2.88 -6.90 17.14
C ARG A 170 -3.93 -6.23 16.25
N THR A 171 -4.59 -7.03 15.43
CA THR A 171 -5.56 -6.67 14.39
C THR A 171 -6.84 -5.97 14.85
N ASP A 172 -7.05 -5.82 16.14
CA ASP A 172 -8.32 -5.39 16.74
C ASP A 172 -8.37 -3.91 17.18
N SER A 173 -7.38 -3.09 16.85
CA SER A 173 -7.43 -1.67 17.13
C SER A 173 -7.72 -0.84 15.88
N ALA A 174 -8.85 -0.12 15.88
CA ALA A 174 -9.30 0.81 14.84
C ALA A 174 -8.40 2.05 14.64
N LYS A 175 -7.12 2.00 15.00
CA LYS A 175 -6.16 3.12 14.98
C LYS A 175 -5.18 3.05 13.82
N PHE A 176 -5.57 2.51 12.67
CA PHE A 176 -4.66 2.41 11.53
C PHE A 176 -4.95 3.45 10.46
N ILE A 177 -4.73 4.70 10.81
CA ILE A 177 -4.40 5.70 9.80
C ILE A 177 -2.86 5.80 9.84
N PRO A 178 -2.14 5.51 8.75
CA PRO A 178 -0.69 5.73 8.72
C PRO A 178 -0.44 7.21 8.99
N HIS A 179 0.36 7.51 10.00
CA HIS A 179 0.95 8.83 10.08
C HIS A 179 1.99 8.92 8.97
N PHE A 180 1.80 9.84 8.03
CA PHE A 180 2.69 10.09 6.89
C PHE A 180 3.90 10.98 7.31
N ASP A 181 4.38 10.82 8.53
CA ASP A 181 5.39 11.67 9.16
C ASP A 181 6.83 11.18 9.00
N GLY A 182 7.08 10.21 8.13
CA GLY A 182 8.44 9.77 7.78
C GLY A 182 9.23 9.06 8.87
N ASP A 183 8.79 9.06 10.13
CA ASP A 183 9.55 8.55 11.28
C ASP A 183 9.44 7.04 11.51
N HIS A 184 8.74 6.30 10.65
CA HIS A 184 8.52 4.86 10.83
C HIS A 184 9.06 4.00 9.68
N VAL A 185 10.23 4.33 9.18
CA VAL A 185 11.01 3.43 8.35
C VAL A 185 11.60 2.34 9.24
N LEU A 186 11.00 1.13 9.20
CA LEU A 186 11.56 -0.15 9.68
C LEU A 186 12.40 -0.11 10.98
N SER A 187 12.17 0.83 11.89
CA SER A 187 12.90 0.89 13.14
C SER A 187 12.32 -0.09 14.17
N ASP A 188 13.10 -1.06 14.57
CA ASP A 188 12.86 -1.88 15.76
C ASP A 188 12.82 -0.97 17.00
N LYS A 189 11.64 -0.60 17.47
CA LYS A 189 11.48 -0.31 18.89
C LYS A 189 11.10 -1.63 19.58
N THR A 190 12.11 -2.37 19.96
CA THR A 190 12.03 -3.30 21.08
C THR A 190 11.83 -2.46 22.33
N ASP A 191 10.57 -2.24 22.71
CA ASP A 191 10.30 -1.77 24.06
C ASP A 191 10.36 -2.96 25.03
N LYS A 192 11.16 -2.73 26.07
CA LYS A 192 11.39 -3.60 27.23
C LYS A 192 10.13 -3.81 28.05
#